data_9f2b5361dea9ee4a8e20ff33d83ecff1
#
_entry.id   9f2b5361dea9ee4a8e20ff33d83ecff1
#
_cell.length_a   1.000
_cell.length_b   1.000
_cell.length_c   1.000
_cell.angle_alpha   90.00
_cell.angle_beta   90.00
_cell.angle_gamma   90.00
#
_symmetry.space_group_name_H-M   'P 1'
#
loop_
_entity.id
_entity.type
_entity.pdbx_description
1 polymer ?
#
loop_
_entity_poly.entity_id
_entity_poly.type
_entity_poly.pdbx_seq_one_letter_code
_entity_poly.pdbx_strand_id
1 'polypeptide(L)'
;MFALADCNNFFASCERVFRPDLQGKPVIVLSNNDGCAVARSNEAKALGIKMGAPFFKIKHIVEKNNVAVFSGNMALYGDMSQRVRWVLEEFAPAVEVYSIDEAFLDLRGMENIDFDAYAKKISSECWRQTSIPVSVGIAPTKTLAKIASKLCKQYPKLRGGCYMHRPQDIEKVLRKFPIEDVWGIGRKSCAKLLSMGVKTAWDYTQLPENAVRKLLALPGVRTWRELRGEPCIEFEDGFEAKQSICVSRSFAKEITDMDELSEQIANFASSMAEKLRQQRSVACEMAVFAYTNRFKDNEPQTYGNSLVHFEQPSNDQRTIIASAVAAAHELYKKGYGYKKAGVVATHIMQESEVVHSLFEDSQAAEREHRITSALDAINGTFGRGTVKLAAQGSGRIKSSSEKQSPHYTTLWDDLPKVSVK
;
A
#
# COMPACT_ATOMS: atom_id res chain seq x y z
N MET A 1 -26.02 -4.52 -4.39
CA MET A 1 -24.87 -5.21 -4.99
C MET A 1 -23.61 -4.38 -4.82
N PHE A 2 -22.46 -5.05 -4.77
CA PHE A 2 -21.13 -4.40 -4.74
C PHE A 2 -20.29 -4.90 -5.90
N ALA A 3 -19.48 -4.04 -6.51
CA ALA A 3 -18.46 -4.46 -7.43
C ALA A 3 -17.08 -4.29 -6.83
N LEU A 4 -16.13 -5.16 -7.18
CA LEU A 4 -14.71 -4.91 -7.02
C LEU A 4 -14.08 -4.78 -8.40
N ALA A 5 -13.44 -3.65 -8.66
CA ALA A 5 -12.54 -3.44 -9.79
C ALA A 5 -11.09 -3.63 -9.31
N ASP A 6 -10.34 -4.51 -9.96
CA ASP A 6 -8.97 -4.88 -9.59
C ASP A 6 -8.08 -4.82 -10.85
N CYS A 7 -7.07 -3.95 -10.82
CA CYS A 7 -6.14 -3.74 -11.93
C CYS A 7 -5.18 -4.92 -12.05
N ASN A 8 -5.19 -5.59 -13.20
CA ASN A 8 -4.40 -6.79 -13.43
C ASN A 8 -2.90 -6.47 -13.51
N ASN A 9 -2.09 -7.09 -12.62
CA ASN A 9 -0.63 -6.90 -12.59
C ASN A 9 -0.22 -5.42 -12.57
N PHE A 10 -0.90 -4.59 -11.81
CA PHE A 10 -0.99 -3.15 -11.92
C PHE A 10 0.33 -2.45 -12.25
N PHE A 11 1.38 -2.56 -11.43
CA PHE A 11 2.65 -1.84 -11.69
C PHE A 11 3.29 -2.27 -13.01
N ALA A 12 3.27 -3.56 -13.34
CA ALA A 12 3.78 -4.05 -14.62
C ALA A 12 2.93 -3.55 -15.81
N SER A 13 1.62 -3.41 -15.60
CA SER A 13 0.70 -2.85 -16.59
C SER A 13 0.94 -1.34 -16.80
N CYS A 14 1.20 -0.57 -15.73
CA CYS A 14 1.57 0.84 -15.84
C CYS A 14 2.84 1.04 -16.70
N GLU A 15 3.87 0.21 -16.47
CA GLU A 15 5.09 0.28 -17.29
C GLU A 15 4.81 -0.02 -18.78
N ARG A 16 3.93 -0.98 -19.05
CA ARG A 16 3.56 -1.35 -20.44
C ARG A 16 2.77 -0.28 -21.17
N VAL A 17 2.03 0.58 -20.48
CA VAL A 17 1.30 1.71 -21.11
C VAL A 17 2.25 2.58 -21.91
N PHE A 18 3.43 2.87 -21.37
CA PHE A 18 4.45 3.72 -22.01
C PHE A 18 5.53 2.93 -22.76
N ARG A 19 5.48 1.62 -22.67
CA ARG A 19 6.40 0.68 -23.32
C ARG A 19 5.61 -0.43 -24.03
N PRO A 20 4.89 -0.10 -25.13
CA PRO A 20 4.07 -1.08 -25.87
C PRO A 20 4.89 -2.23 -26.45
N ASP A 21 6.20 -2.03 -26.67
CA ASP A 21 7.15 -3.07 -27.05
C ASP A 21 7.29 -4.21 -26.02
N LEU A 22 6.80 -4.02 -24.78
CA LEU A 22 6.80 -5.00 -23.72
C LEU A 22 5.48 -5.80 -23.62
N GLN A 23 4.52 -5.57 -24.53
CA GLN A 23 3.32 -6.39 -24.58
C GLN A 23 3.68 -7.86 -24.90
N GLY A 24 3.14 -8.79 -24.10
CA GLY A 24 3.44 -10.21 -24.23
C GLY A 24 4.85 -10.63 -23.75
N LYS A 25 5.68 -9.72 -23.26
CA LYS A 25 7.00 -10.03 -22.70
C LYS A 25 6.96 -10.09 -21.17
N PRO A 26 7.83 -10.89 -20.53
CA PRO A 26 7.89 -10.93 -19.08
C PRO A 26 8.41 -9.61 -18.52
N VAL A 27 7.67 -9.05 -17.55
CA VAL A 27 7.97 -7.79 -16.85
C VAL A 27 7.88 -8.01 -15.35
N ILE A 28 8.86 -7.50 -14.61
CA ILE A 28 8.82 -7.42 -13.14
C ILE A 28 9.09 -5.99 -12.68
N VAL A 29 8.48 -5.62 -11.55
CA VAL A 29 8.78 -4.38 -10.84
C VAL A 29 9.34 -4.73 -9.47
N LEU A 30 10.41 -4.07 -9.09
CA LEU A 30 11.13 -4.28 -7.84
C LEU A 30 10.64 -3.33 -6.75
N SER A 31 10.75 -3.76 -5.51
CA SER A 31 10.51 -2.95 -4.33
C SER A 31 11.59 -1.87 -4.14
N ASN A 32 11.42 -1.01 -3.13
CA ASN A 32 12.46 -0.06 -2.72
C ASN A 32 13.82 -0.76 -2.60
N ASN A 33 14.88 -0.07 -3.03
CA ASN A 33 16.25 -0.56 -3.11
C ASN A 33 16.43 -1.81 -4.00
N ASP A 34 15.55 -1.99 -4.97
CA ASP A 34 15.59 -3.10 -5.95
C ASP A 34 15.69 -4.49 -5.29
N GLY A 35 15.13 -4.62 -4.06
CA GLY A 35 15.34 -5.80 -3.22
C GLY A 35 14.55 -7.03 -3.66
N CYS A 36 13.25 -6.88 -3.95
CA CYS A 36 12.34 -8.01 -4.22
C CYS A 36 11.36 -7.69 -5.35
N ALA A 37 10.90 -8.69 -6.07
CA ALA A 37 9.84 -8.55 -7.08
C ALA A 37 8.48 -8.33 -6.41
N VAL A 38 7.91 -7.11 -6.52
CA VAL A 38 6.62 -6.73 -5.95
C VAL A 38 5.47 -6.70 -6.96
N ALA A 39 5.78 -6.67 -8.24
CA ALA A 39 4.79 -6.89 -9.30
C ALA A 39 5.40 -7.72 -10.43
N ARG A 40 4.55 -8.47 -11.13
CA ARG A 40 4.96 -9.39 -12.19
C ARG A 40 3.86 -9.50 -13.22
N SER A 41 4.23 -9.45 -14.48
CA SER A 41 3.31 -9.81 -15.58
C SER A 41 2.97 -11.30 -15.57
N ASN A 42 1.95 -11.72 -16.32
CA ASN A 42 1.57 -13.13 -16.42
C ASN A 42 2.68 -13.99 -16.99
N GLU A 43 3.42 -13.46 -17.95
CA GLU A 43 4.58 -14.11 -18.57
C GLU A 43 5.70 -14.31 -17.53
N ALA A 44 5.95 -13.33 -16.68
CA ALA A 44 6.93 -13.47 -15.58
C ALA A 44 6.46 -14.47 -14.50
N LYS A 45 5.17 -14.56 -14.23
CA LYS A 45 4.59 -15.60 -13.35
C LYS A 45 4.78 -16.99 -13.93
N ALA A 46 4.59 -17.15 -15.25
CA ALA A 46 4.78 -18.42 -15.96
C ALA A 46 6.23 -18.91 -15.90
N LEU A 47 7.22 -18.01 -15.80
CA LEU A 47 8.63 -18.35 -15.55
C LEU A 47 8.93 -18.77 -14.10
N GLY A 48 7.92 -18.87 -13.23
CA GLY A 48 8.08 -19.29 -11.84
C GLY A 48 8.57 -18.18 -10.88
N ILE A 49 8.60 -16.91 -11.31
CA ILE A 49 8.97 -15.79 -10.44
C ILE A 49 7.86 -15.55 -9.42
N LYS A 50 8.13 -15.80 -8.13
CA LYS A 50 7.16 -15.65 -7.03
C LYS A 50 7.09 -14.22 -6.53
N MET A 51 5.91 -13.83 -5.95
CA MET A 51 5.74 -12.56 -5.25
C MET A 51 6.71 -12.46 -4.08
N GLY A 52 7.37 -11.31 -3.92
CA GLY A 52 8.34 -11.09 -2.85
C GLY A 52 9.67 -11.82 -3.06
N ALA A 53 9.90 -12.47 -4.22
CA ALA A 53 11.17 -13.14 -4.49
C ALA A 53 12.33 -12.13 -4.46
N PRO A 54 13.39 -12.37 -3.66
CA PRO A 54 14.57 -11.52 -3.65
C PRO A 54 15.23 -11.47 -5.04
N PHE A 55 15.53 -10.26 -5.52
CA PHE A 55 16.02 -10.08 -6.88
C PHE A 55 17.30 -10.87 -7.16
N PHE A 56 18.22 -10.91 -6.21
CA PHE A 56 19.47 -11.66 -6.36
C PHE A 56 19.25 -13.17 -6.58
N LYS A 57 18.15 -13.74 -6.03
CA LYS A 57 17.81 -15.16 -6.22
C LYS A 57 17.22 -15.47 -7.58
N ILE A 58 16.57 -14.50 -8.22
CA ILE A 58 15.90 -14.68 -9.51
C ILE A 58 16.70 -14.09 -10.68
N LYS A 59 17.86 -13.48 -10.44
CA LYS A 59 18.68 -12.80 -11.45
C LYS A 59 18.99 -13.71 -12.64
N HIS A 60 19.31 -14.98 -12.41
CA HIS A 60 19.58 -15.97 -13.44
C HIS A 60 18.35 -16.25 -14.34
N ILE A 61 17.12 -16.25 -13.77
CA ILE A 61 15.88 -16.40 -14.55
C ILE A 61 15.65 -15.17 -15.41
N VAL A 62 15.89 -13.98 -14.83
CA VAL A 62 15.72 -12.68 -15.49
C VAL A 62 16.64 -12.58 -16.71
N GLU A 63 17.92 -12.88 -16.55
CA GLU A 63 18.92 -12.81 -17.62
C GLU A 63 18.65 -13.85 -18.72
N LYS A 64 18.36 -15.10 -18.34
CA LYS A 64 18.10 -16.18 -19.30
C LYS A 64 16.88 -15.94 -20.19
N ASN A 65 15.84 -15.26 -19.65
CA ASN A 65 14.55 -15.08 -20.33
C ASN A 65 14.31 -13.63 -20.81
N ASN A 66 15.32 -12.76 -20.77
CA ASN A 66 15.20 -11.35 -21.14
C ASN A 66 14.01 -10.66 -20.46
N VAL A 67 13.84 -10.88 -19.14
CA VAL A 67 12.76 -10.26 -18.35
C VAL A 67 13.04 -8.76 -18.22
N ALA A 68 12.08 -7.93 -18.60
CA ALA A 68 12.17 -6.50 -18.36
C ALA A 68 12.03 -6.20 -16.85
N VAL A 69 12.97 -5.45 -16.31
CA VAL A 69 13.06 -5.15 -14.89
C VAL A 69 12.95 -3.65 -14.68
N PHE A 70 12.05 -3.23 -13.83
CA PHE A 70 11.87 -1.84 -13.42
C PHE A 70 12.03 -1.69 -11.90
N SER A 71 12.62 -0.60 -11.46
CA SER A 71 12.51 -0.13 -10.08
C SER A 71 11.14 0.51 -9.88
N GLY A 72 10.58 0.44 -8.66
CA GLY A 72 9.24 0.97 -8.40
C GLY A 72 9.13 2.47 -8.66
N ASN A 73 8.22 2.88 -9.55
CA ASN A 73 7.90 4.28 -9.87
C ASN A 73 6.55 4.66 -9.26
N MET A 74 6.54 4.97 -7.94
CA MET A 74 5.30 5.23 -7.21
C MET A 74 4.56 6.49 -7.68
N ALA A 75 5.27 7.47 -8.26
CA ALA A 75 4.64 8.66 -8.83
C ALA A 75 3.79 8.29 -10.05
N LEU A 76 4.35 7.50 -10.97
CA LEU A 76 3.62 6.99 -12.14
C LEU A 76 2.43 6.11 -11.71
N TYR A 77 2.66 5.17 -10.78
CA TYR A 77 1.59 4.24 -10.37
C TYR A 77 0.46 4.97 -9.62
N GLY A 78 0.78 5.97 -8.81
CA GLY A 78 -0.23 6.80 -8.14
C GLY A 78 -1.09 7.58 -9.12
N ASP A 79 -0.50 8.19 -10.15
CA ASP A 79 -1.24 8.90 -11.20
C ASP A 79 -2.11 7.95 -12.03
N MET A 80 -1.58 6.81 -12.44
CA MET A 80 -2.34 5.81 -13.19
C MET A 80 -3.51 5.23 -12.38
N SER A 81 -3.32 5.01 -11.07
CA SER A 81 -4.37 4.63 -10.14
C SER A 81 -5.51 5.66 -10.11
N GLN A 82 -5.13 6.95 -10.01
CA GLN A 82 -6.11 8.03 -10.00
C GLN A 82 -6.89 8.11 -11.32
N ARG A 83 -6.26 7.88 -12.47
CA ARG A 83 -6.94 7.84 -13.79
C ARG A 83 -7.93 6.69 -13.88
N VAL A 84 -7.57 5.49 -13.40
CA VAL A 84 -8.51 4.36 -13.32
C VAL A 84 -9.69 4.70 -12.41
N ARG A 85 -9.43 5.33 -11.24
CA ARG A 85 -10.47 5.77 -10.33
C ARG A 85 -11.46 6.73 -10.99
N TRP A 86 -11.00 7.74 -11.73
CA TRP A 86 -11.87 8.68 -12.45
C TRP A 86 -12.81 7.94 -13.42
N VAL A 87 -12.31 6.92 -14.12
CA VAL A 87 -13.17 6.09 -14.98
C VAL A 87 -14.20 5.34 -14.15
N LEU A 88 -13.81 4.75 -13.01
CA LEU A 88 -14.72 3.99 -12.15
C LEU A 88 -15.81 4.87 -11.53
N GLU A 89 -15.52 6.14 -11.22
CA GLU A 89 -16.49 7.13 -10.70
C GLU A 89 -17.63 7.42 -11.69
N GLU A 90 -17.46 7.15 -12.99
CA GLU A 90 -18.53 7.25 -14.00
C GLU A 90 -19.55 6.10 -13.89
N PHE A 91 -19.24 5.02 -13.18
CA PHE A 91 -20.02 3.76 -13.15
C PHE A 91 -20.72 3.48 -11.84
N ALA A 92 -20.52 4.26 -10.79
CA ALA A 92 -21.20 4.04 -9.52
C ALA A 92 -21.41 5.35 -8.78
N PRO A 93 -22.50 5.46 -7.99
CA PRO A 93 -22.76 6.60 -7.14
C PRO A 93 -21.65 6.88 -6.12
N ALA A 94 -20.98 5.81 -5.63
CA ALA A 94 -19.86 5.92 -4.70
C ALA A 94 -18.78 4.89 -5.03
N VAL A 95 -17.51 5.29 -4.86
CA VAL A 95 -16.32 4.47 -5.11
C VAL A 95 -15.41 4.54 -3.88
N GLU A 96 -15.19 3.40 -3.25
CA GLU A 96 -14.27 3.22 -2.13
C GLU A 96 -12.89 2.76 -2.65
N VAL A 97 -11.86 3.56 -2.43
CA VAL A 97 -10.48 3.21 -2.78
C VAL A 97 -9.92 2.28 -1.71
N TYR A 98 -9.86 0.99 -2.02
CA TYR A 98 -9.34 -0.02 -1.10
C TYR A 98 -7.80 -0.11 -1.12
N SER A 99 -7.19 -0.02 -2.32
CA SER A 99 -5.74 0.00 -2.49
C SER A 99 -5.35 0.83 -3.72
N ILE A 100 -4.08 0.84 -4.08
CA ILE A 100 -3.58 1.53 -5.29
C ILE A 100 -4.10 0.88 -6.59
N ASP A 101 -4.53 -0.38 -6.52
CA ASP A 101 -4.96 -1.19 -7.68
C ASP A 101 -6.36 -1.79 -7.54
N GLU A 102 -7.03 -1.57 -6.40
CA GLU A 102 -8.38 -2.10 -6.14
C GLU A 102 -9.33 -1.01 -5.64
N ALA A 103 -10.55 -0.99 -6.17
CA ALA A 103 -11.62 -0.12 -5.70
C ALA A 103 -12.96 -0.88 -5.64
N PHE A 104 -13.74 -0.64 -4.58
CA PHE A 104 -15.13 -1.09 -4.50
C PHE A 104 -16.05 -0.04 -5.08
N LEU A 105 -17.09 -0.50 -5.77
CA LEU A 105 -18.17 0.33 -6.30
C LEU A 105 -19.46 -0.05 -5.59
N ASP A 106 -20.20 0.95 -5.11
CA ASP A 106 -21.53 0.75 -4.55
C ASP A 106 -22.57 0.76 -5.69
N LEU A 107 -23.15 -0.38 -5.96
CA LEU A 107 -24.18 -0.56 -6.98
C LEU A 107 -25.59 -0.73 -6.40
N ARG A 108 -25.79 -0.39 -5.13
CA ARG A 108 -27.12 -0.41 -4.51
C ARG A 108 -28.00 0.64 -5.15
N GLY A 109 -29.26 0.31 -5.39
CA GLY A 109 -30.19 1.17 -6.12
C GLY A 109 -30.10 1.10 -7.65
N MET A 110 -29.22 0.24 -8.20
CA MET A 110 -29.02 0.08 -9.65
C MET A 110 -29.60 -1.26 -10.18
N GLU A 111 -30.71 -1.74 -9.60
CA GLU A 111 -31.24 -3.10 -9.86
C GLU A 111 -31.72 -3.34 -11.30
N ASN A 112 -32.00 -2.28 -12.07
CA ASN A 112 -32.49 -2.36 -13.44
C ASN A 112 -31.40 -2.55 -14.51
N ILE A 113 -30.18 -2.88 -14.10
CA ILE A 113 -29.02 -3.02 -14.98
C ILE A 113 -28.67 -4.50 -15.15
N ASP A 114 -28.33 -4.90 -16.38
CA ASP A 114 -27.67 -6.19 -16.61
C ASP A 114 -26.24 -6.14 -16.07
N PHE A 115 -26.04 -6.61 -14.85
CA PHE A 115 -24.75 -6.57 -14.18
C PHE A 115 -23.66 -7.43 -14.85
N ASP A 116 -24.01 -8.48 -15.63
CA ASP A 116 -23.02 -9.25 -16.37
C ASP A 116 -22.44 -8.42 -17.53
N ALA A 117 -23.31 -7.77 -18.30
CA ALA A 117 -22.90 -6.84 -19.34
C ALA A 117 -22.19 -5.61 -18.75
N TYR A 118 -22.66 -5.12 -17.61
CA TYR A 118 -22.12 -3.94 -16.95
C TYR A 118 -20.69 -4.15 -16.44
N ALA A 119 -20.40 -5.29 -15.80
CA ALA A 119 -19.05 -5.63 -15.37
C ALA A 119 -18.04 -5.63 -16.54
N LYS A 120 -18.43 -6.21 -17.67
CA LYS A 120 -17.62 -6.24 -18.88
C LYS A 120 -17.43 -4.84 -19.48
N LYS A 121 -18.48 -4.00 -19.43
CA LYS A 121 -18.41 -2.59 -19.87
C LYS A 121 -17.41 -1.81 -19.04
N ILE A 122 -17.46 -1.90 -17.70
CA ILE A 122 -16.48 -1.23 -16.81
C ILE A 122 -15.07 -1.67 -17.18
N SER A 123 -14.81 -2.96 -17.30
CA SER A 123 -13.50 -3.50 -17.67
C SER A 123 -13.01 -2.95 -19.02
N SER A 124 -13.87 -2.91 -20.04
CA SER A 124 -13.52 -2.41 -21.38
C SER A 124 -13.28 -0.90 -21.38
N GLU A 125 -14.05 -0.12 -20.62
CA GLU A 125 -13.86 1.34 -20.53
C GLU A 125 -12.58 1.70 -19.78
N CYS A 126 -12.25 1.02 -18.68
CA CYS A 126 -10.97 1.18 -18.02
C CYS A 126 -9.80 0.93 -18.99
N TRP A 127 -9.87 -0.16 -19.76
CA TRP A 127 -8.87 -0.44 -20.78
C TRP A 127 -8.81 0.64 -21.88
N ARG A 128 -9.96 1.06 -22.39
CA ARG A 128 -10.03 2.05 -23.47
C ARG A 128 -9.45 3.40 -23.06
N GLN A 129 -9.75 3.85 -21.81
CA GLN A 129 -9.37 5.17 -21.36
C GLN A 129 -7.96 5.23 -20.74
N THR A 130 -7.50 4.13 -20.12
CA THR A 130 -6.23 4.11 -19.36
C THR A 130 -5.20 3.11 -19.87
N SER A 131 -5.58 2.20 -20.75
CA SER A 131 -4.78 1.04 -21.16
C SER A 131 -4.37 0.11 -20.00
N ILE A 132 -5.06 0.21 -18.84
CA ILE A 132 -4.88 -0.70 -17.71
C ILE A 132 -5.96 -1.77 -17.76
N PRO A 133 -5.58 -3.07 -17.83
CA PRO A 133 -6.55 -4.17 -17.77
C PRO A 133 -7.12 -4.29 -16.36
N VAL A 134 -8.45 -4.28 -16.26
CA VAL A 134 -9.19 -4.35 -14.99
C VAL A 134 -10.11 -5.57 -14.99
N SER A 135 -10.11 -6.31 -13.88
CA SER A 135 -11.06 -7.39 -13.61
C SER A 135 -12.15 -6.89 -12.68
N VAL A 136 -13.43 -7.05 -13.09
CA VAL A 136 -14.57 -6.55 -12.34
C VAL A 136 -15.43 -7.71 -11.87
N GLY A 137 -15.55 -7.87 -10.55
CA GLY A 137 -16.43 -8.86 -9.93
C GLY A 137 -17.62 -8.17 -9.27
N ILE A 138 -18.85 -8.55 -9.62
CA ILE A 138 -20.08 -8.04 -9.00
C ILE A 138 -20.76 -9.16 -8.20
N ALA A 139 -21.11 -8.88 -6.94
CA ALA A 139 -21.73 -9.86 -6.05
C ALA A 139 -22.55 -9.16 -4.94
N PRO A 140 -23.34 -9.94 -4.14
CA PRO A 140 -24.14 -9.38 -3.04
C PRO A 140 -23.30 -8.72 -1.93
N THR A 141 -22.05 -9.15 -1.74
CA THR A 141 -21.16 -8.66 -0.67
C THR A 141 -19.78 -8.33 -1.21
N LYS A 142 -19.02 -7.50 -0.48
CA LYS A 142 -17.64 -7.15 -0.84
C LYS A 142 -16.72 -8.36 -0.94
N THR A 143 -16.83 -9.33 -0.01
CA THR A 143 -16.01 -10.55 -0.02
C THR A 143 -16.32 -11.43 -1.23
N LEU A 144 -17.60 -11.60 -1.59
CA LEU A 144 -18.00 -12.34 -2.79
C LEU A 144 -17.58 -11.59 -4.08
N ALA A 145 -17.62 -10.26 -4.09
CA ALA A 145 -17.13 -9.45 -5.22
C ALA A 145 -15.63 -9.64 -5.47
N LYS A 146 -14.82 -9.75 -4.39
CA LYS A 146 -13.39 -10.10 -4.52
C LYS A 146 -13.18 -11.49 -5.13
N ILE A 147 -13.97 -12.47 -4.73
CA ILE A 147 -13.93 -13.81 -5.32
C ILE A 147 -14.30 -13.74 -6.81
N ALA A 148 -15.38 -13.05 -7.16
CA ALA A 148 -15.82 -12.87 -8.55
C ALA A 148 -14.74 -12.20 -9.41
N SER A 149 -14.10 -11.14 -8.93
CA SER A 149 -12.99 -10.48 -9.62
C SER A 149 -11.79 -11.41 -9.83
N LYS A 150 -11.45 -12.24 -8.83
CA LYS A 150 -10.38 -13.24 -8.94
C LYS A 150 -10.69 -14.29 -10.01
N LEU A 151 -11.97 -14.70 -10.17
CA LEU A 151 -12.39 -15.60 -11.23
C LEU A 151 -12.13 -15.00 -12.62
N CYS A 152 -12.33 -13.69 -12.81
CA CYS A 152 -12.03 -13.04 -14.10
C CYS A 152 -10.58 -13.22 -14.52
N LYS A 153 -9.63 -13.21 -13.56
CA LYS A 153 -8.22 -13.44 -13.82
C LYS A 153 -7.89 -14.88 -14.18
N GLN A 154 -8.67 -15.84 -13.66
CA GLN A 154 -8.46 -17.27 -13.89
C GLN A 154 -9.14 -17.77 -15.17
N TYR A 155 -10.28 -17.17 -15.54
CA TYR A 155 -11.11 -17.62 -16.65
C TYR A 155 -11.26 -16.55 -17.74
N PRO A 156 -10.42 -16.57 -18.80
CA PRO A 156 -10.47 -15.60 -19.91
C PRO A 156 -11.83 -15.48 -20.58
N LYS A 157 -12.66 -16.54 -20.54
CA LYS A 157 -14.02 -16.54 -21.09
C LYS A 157 -14.93 -15.50 -20.44
N LEU A 158 -14.63 -15.06 -19.21
CA LEU A 158 -15.38 -14.02 -18.50
C LEU A 158 -15.10 -12.60 -19.04
N ARG A 159 -14.11 -12.43 -19.92
CA ARG A 159 -13.79 -11.15 -20.59
C ARG A 159 -13.67 -9.96 -19.61
N GLY A 160 -13.06 -10.19 -18.48
CA GLY A 160 -12.82 -9.16 -17.45
C GLY A 160 -14.01 -8.83 -16.54
N GLY A 161 -15.21 -9.39 -16.77
CA GLY A 161 -16.41 -9.16 -15.93
C GLY A 161 -17.03 -10.47 -15.43
N CYS A 162 -17.42 -10.52 -14.14
CA CYS A 162 -18.11 -11.67 -13.53
C CYS A 162 -19.21 -11.18 -12.61
N TYR A 163 -20.45 -11.57 -12.88
CA TYR A 163 -21.58 -11.34 -12.01
C TYR A 163 -21.95 -12.64 -11.29
N MET A 164 -21.75 -12.68 -9.99
CA MET A 164 -21.98 -13.85 -9.14
C MET A 164 -23.07 -13.54 -8.11
N HIS A 165 -24.32 -13.96 -8.40
CA HIS A 165 -25.48 -13.61 -7.57
C HIS A 165 -26.37 -14.81 -7.20
N ARG A 166 -26.37 -15.89 -8.04
CA ARG A 166 -27.23 -17.05 -7.79
C ARG A 166 -26.63 -17.88 -6.64
N PRO A 167 -27.43 -18.26 -5.63
CA PRO A 167 -26.93 -19.06 -4.51
C PRO A 167 -26.21 -20.34 -4.95
N GLN A 168 -26.71 -21.00 -5.99
CA GLN A 168 -26.12 -22.23 -6.54
C GLN A 168 -24.74 -22.00 -7.15
N ASP A 169 -24.54 -20.87 -7.85
CA ASP A 169 -23.24 -20.51 -8.46
C ASP A 169 -22.25 -20.09 -7.37
N ILE A 170 -22.71 -19.35 -6.36
CA ILE A 170 -21.90 -18.98 -5.19
C ILE A 170 -21.43 -20.25 -4.49
N GLU A 171 -22.32 -21.16 -4.14
CA GLU A 171 -21.95 -22.43 -3.49
C GLU A 171 -20.94 -23.22 -4.34
N LYS A 172 -21.19 -23.38 -5.64
CA LYS A 172 -20.30 -24.10 -6.55
C LYS A 172 -18.89 -23.50 -6.58
N VAL A 173 -18.79 -22.17 -6.53
CA VAL A 173 -17.51 -21.46 -6.47
C VAL A 173 -16.85 -21.66 -5.11
N LEU A 174 -17.58 -21.44 -4.01
CA LEU A 174 -17.03 -21.54 -2.66
C LEU A 174 -16.51 -22.95 -2.33
N ARG A 175 -17.13 -24.01 -2.86
CA ARG A 175 -16.67 -25.40 -2.71
C ARG A 175 -15.30 -25.66 -3.34
N LYS A 176 -14.90 -24.85 -4.30
CA LYS A 176 -13.60 -24.96 -5.00
C LYS A 176 -12.60 -23.89 -4.60
N PHE A 177 -13.06 -22.85 -3.90
CA PHE A 177 -12.23 -21.71 -3.55
C PHE A 177 -11.42 -22.00 -2.28
N PRO A 178 -10.07 -22.01 -2.34
CA PRO A 178 -9.24 -22.34 -1.19
C PRO A 178 -9.43 -21.33 -0.05
N ILE A 179 -9.43 -21.80 1.18
CA ILE A 179 -9.60 -20.95 2.37
C ILE A 179 -8.47 -19.93 2.52
N GLU A 180 -7.27 -20.26 2.08
CA GLU A 180 -6.09 -19.38 2.11
C GLU A 180 -6.23 -18.15 1.19
N ASP A 181 -7.11 -18.23 0.20
CA ASP A 181 -7.38 -17.18 -0.78
C ASP A 181 -8.56 -16.27 -0.38
N VAL A 182 -9.25 -16.59 0.71
CA VAL A 182 -10.40 -15.80 1.19
C VAL A 182 -9.93 -14.50 1.84
N TRP A 183 -10.51 -13.39 1.40
CA TRP A 183 -10.24 -12.09 1.98
C TRP A 183 -10.57 -12.06 3.48
N GLY A 184 -9.67 -11.50 4.29
CA GLY A 184 -9.78 -11.50 5.75
C GLY A 184 -9.20 -12.74 6.44
N ILE A 185 -8.84 -13.81 5.70
CA ILE A 185 -8.19 -14.99 6.24
C ILE A 185 -6.68 -14.91 6.04
N GLY A 186 -5.97 -14.40 7.04
CA GLY A 186 -4.51 -14.31 7.02
C GLY A 186 -3.82 -15.65 7.34
N ARG A 187 -2.51 -15.72 7.13
CA ARG A 187 -1.69 -16.96 7.27
C ARG A 187 -1.93 -17.70 8.59
N LYS A 188 -1.99 -16.98 9.74
CA LYS A 188 -2.20 -17.60 11.05
C LYS A 188 -3.61 -18.18 11.20
N SER A 189 -4.62 -17.46 10.70
CA SER A 189 -6.02 -17.90 10.70
C SER A 189 -6.21 -19.10 9.78
N CYS A 190 -5.60 -19.06 8.59
CA CYS A 190 -5.61 -20.17 7.64
C CYS A 190 -5.03 -21.45 8.25
N ALA A 191 -3.86 -21.37 8.92
CA ALA A 191 -3.25 -22.55 9.57
C ALA A 191 -4.17 -23.17 10.62
N LYS A 192 -4.87 -22.36 11.43
CA LYS A 192 -5.86 -22.84 12.41
C LYS A 192 -7.05 -23.54 11.72
N LEU A 193 -7.58 -22.95 10.65
CA LEU A 193 -8.72 -23.51 9.94
C LEU A 193 -8.35 -24.83 9.25
N LEU A 194 -7.18 -24.90 8.61
CA LEU A 194 -6.68 -26.12 7.98
C LEU A 194 -6.48 -27.27 8.99
N SER A 195 -5.99 -26.98 10.21
CA SER A 195 -5.85 -27.98 11.27
C SER A 195 -7.19 -28.56 11.75
N MET A 196 -8.30 -27.85 11.51
CA MET A 196 -9.66 -28.31 11.79
C MET A 196 -10.34 -28.98 10.58
N GLY A 197 -9.62 -29.17 9.48
CA GLY A 197 -10.17 -29.75 8.24
C GLY A 197 -10.92 -28.78 7.33
N VAL A 198 -10.97 -27.49 7.65
CA VAL A 198 -11.60 -26.44 6.83
C VAL A 198 -10.64 -26.05 5.71
N LYS A 199 -10.89 -26.55 4.50
CA LYS A 199 -10.00 -26.37 3.33
C LYS A 199 -10.52 -25.35 2.32
N THR A 200 -11.82 -25.17 2.26
CA THR A 200 -12.49 -24.32 1.27
C THR A 200 -13.28 -23.19 1.95
N ALA A 201 -13.61 -22.16 1.15
CA ALA A 201 -14.50 -21.11 1.60
C ALA A 201 -15.89 -21.68 1.98
N TRP A 202 -16.35 -22.74 1.29
CA TRP A 202 -17.59 -23.42 1.63
C TRP A 202 -17.51 -24.09 3.01
N ASP A 203 -16.47 -24.87 3.28
CA ASP A 203 -16.28 -25.50 4.60
C ASP A 203 -16.35 -24.46 5.72
N TYR A 204 -15.77 -23.28 5.48
CA TYR A 204 -15.79 -22.18 6.43
C TYR A 204 -17.22 -21.67 6.69
N THR A 205 -18.06 -21.56 5.68
CA THR A 205 -19.45 -21.13 5.82
C THR A 205 -20.31 -22.13 6.60
N GLN A 206 -19.89 -23.40 6.71
CA GLN A 206 -20.61 -24.46 7.44
C GLN A 206 -20.28 -24.48 8.94
N LEU A 207 -19.26 -23.73 9.38
CA LEU A 207 -18.95 -23.61 10.82
C LEU A 207 -20.06 -22.84 11.55
N PRO A 208 -20.37 -23.21 12.81
CA PRO A 208 -21.25 -22.40 13.66
C PRO A 208 -20.64 -21.03 13.94
N GLU A 209 -21.44 -19.96 13.94
CA GLU A 209 -20.94 -18.58 14.21
C GLU A 209 -20.13 -18.48 15.50
N ASN A 210 -20.59 -19.16 16.57
CA ASN A 210 -19.89 -19.16 17.85
C ASN A 210 -18.48 -19.77 17.77
N ALA A 211 -18.28 -20.79 16.92
CA ALA A 211 -16.95 -21.36 16.69
C ALA A 211 -16.05 -20.38 15.94
N VAL A 212 -16.60 -19.74 14.88
CA VAL A 212 -15.90 -18.71 14.11
C VAL A 212 -15.48 -17.55 15.03
N ARG A 213 -16.38 -17.07 15.89
CA ARG A 213 -16.14 -15.97 16.83
C ARG A 213 -15.02 -16.30 17.83
N LYS A 214 -14.99 -17.52 18.35
CA LYS A 214 -13.92 -17.99 19.27
C LYS A 214 -12.57 -18.11 18.56
N LEU A 215 -12.54 -18.50 17.29
CA LEU A 215 -11.31 -18.74 16.54
C LEU A 215 -10.68 -17.47 15.97
N LEU A 216 -11.51 -16.59 15.39
CA LEU A 216 -11.08 -15.47 14.54
C LEU A 216 -11.67 -14.11 14.96
N ALA A 217 -12.36 -14.05 16.10
CA ALA A 217 -13.02 -12.87 16.63
C ALA A 217 -14.03 -12.24 15.62
N LEU A 218 -14.35 -10.96 15.79
CA LEU A 218 -15.30 -10.24 14.97
C LEU A 218 -14.91 -10.15 13.48
N PRO A 219 -13.66 -9.91 13.10
CA PRO A 219 -13.26 -9.90 11.68
C PRO A 219 -13.58 -11.22 10.96
N GLY A 220 -13.33 -12.36 11.62
CA GLY A 220 -13.71 -13.66 11.06
C GLY A 220 -15.21 -13.82 10.87
N VAL A 221 -16.01 -13.39 11.85
CA VAL A 221 -17.49 -13.45 11.73
C VAL A 221 -17.98 -12.60 10.57
N ARG A 222 -17.41 -11.40 10.36
CA ARG A 222 -17.74 -10.55 9.20
C ARG A 222 -17.48 -11.28 7.89
N THR A 223 -16.27 -11.84 7.70
CA THR A 223 -15.93 -12.63 6.51
C THR A 223 -16.87 -13.83 6.33
N TRP A 224 -17.25 -14.52 7.42
CA TRP A 224 -18.14 -15.65 7.40
C TRP A 224 -19.57 -15.27 6.93
N ARG A 225 -20.13 -14.16 7.42
CA ARG A 225 -21.41 -13.61 6.99
C ARG A 225 -21.37 -13.15 5.53
N GLU A 226 -20.34 -12.42 5.15
CA GLU A 226 -20.14 -11.96 3.77
C GLU A 226 -20.12 -13.10 2.76
N LEU A 227 -19.45 -14.23 3.07
CA LEU A 227 -19.44 -15.42 2.21
C LEU A 227 -20.82 -16.09 2.10
N ARG A 228 -21.69 -15.90 3.08
CA ARG A 228 -23.10 -16.38 3.10
C ARG A 228 -24.06 -15.44 2.38
N GLY A 229 -23.56 -14.33 1.83
CA GLY A 229 -24.34 -13.34 1.12
C GLY A 229 -24.96 -12.26 2.01
N GLU A 230 -24.57 -12.17 3.27
CA GLU A 230 -25.02 -11.16 4.24
C GLU A 230 -24.04 -9.99 4.27
N PRO A 231 -24.33 -8.83 3.66
CA PRO A 231 -23.41 -7.69 3.65
C PRO A 231 -23.31 -7.09 5.06
N CYS A 232 -22.10 -7.06 5.59
CA CYS A 232 -21.81 -6.55 6.93
C CYS A 232 -20.50 -5.77 7.04
N ILE A 233 -19.78 -5.62 5.94
CA ILE A 233 -18.64 -4.71 5.81
C ILE A 233 -19.17 -3.42 5.21
N GLU A 234 -19.15 -2.35 6.00
CA GLU A 234 -19.63 -1.03 5.58
C GLU A 234 -18.85 -0.51 4.36
N PHE A 235 -19.52 0.31 3.60
CA PHE A 235 -18.89 1.04 2.50
C PHE A 235 -18.30 2.33 3.08
N GLU A 236 -16.98 2.47 3.00
CA GLU A 236 -16.26 3.64 3.49
C GLU A 236 -16.24 4.71 2.41
N ASP A 237 -17.09 5.71 2.56
CA ASP A 237 -17.10 6.88 1.67
C ASP A 237 -16.35 8.02 2.36
N GLY A 238 -15.10 8.22 1.98
CA GLY A 238 -14.29 9.31 2.47
C GLY A 238 -12.91 8.88 3.01
N PHE A 239 -12.07 9.87 3.24
CA PHE A 239 -10.76 9.69 3.87
C PHE A 239 -10.91 9.75 5.39
N GLU A 240 -10.84 8.60 6.05
CA GLU A 240 -10.61 8.61 7.49
C GLU A 240 -9.19 9.10 7.81
N ALA A 241 -9.06 9.95 8.82
CA ALA A 241 -7.77 10.38 9.33
C ALA A 241 -7.00 9.17 9.87
N LYS A 242 -5.74 9.04 9.50
CA LYS A 242 -4.90 7.94 9.96
C LYS A 242 -4.70 8.01 11.47
N GLN A 243 -4.98 6.94 12.17
CA GLN A 243 -4.76 6.81 13.62
C GLN A 243 -3.29 6.55 13.97
N SER A 244 -2.47 6.19 12.99
CA SER A 244 -1.01 6.08 13.14
C SER A 244 -0.32 6.38 11.82
N ILE A 245 0.87 7.00 11.90
CA ILE A 245 1.70 7.31 10.74
C ILE A 245 3.09 6.69 10.94
N CYS A 246 3.43 5.72 10.09
CA CYS A 246 4.75 5.10 10.08
C CYS A 246 5.54 5.60 8.86
N VAL A 247 6.78 6.04 9.11
CA VAL A 247 7.77 6.33 8.06
C VAL A 247 9.01 5.51 8.34
N SER A 248 9.33 4.55 7.47
CA SER A 248 10.46 3.66 7.67
C SER A 248 11.06 3.21 6.34
N ARG A 249 12.34 2.87 6.33
CA ARG A 249 13.01 2.27 5.17
C ARG A 249 13.98 1.16 5.59
N SER A 250 14.09 0.16 4.73
CA SER A 250 15.22 -0.76 4.73
C SER A 250 16.36 -0.14 3.93
N PHE A 251 17.57 -0.24 4.44
CA PHE A 251 18.75 0.32 3.79
C PHE A 251 19.33 -0.69 2.78
N ALA A 252 19.86 -0.18 1.66
CA ALA A 252 20.53 -1.03 0.67
C ALA A 252 21.80 -1.64 1.31
N LYS A 253 22.65 -0.82 1.90
CA LYS A 253 23.79 -1.18 2.74
C LYS A 253 23.43 -0.95 4.21
N GLU A 254 23.85 -1.85 5.09
CA GLU A 254 23.64 -1.69 6.54
C GLU A 254 24.38 -0.48 7.09
N ILE A 255 23.72 0.26 7.97
CA ILE A 255 24.27 1.44 8.62
C ILE A 255 24.92 1.03 9.92
N THR A 256 26.19 1.36 10.11
CA THR A 256 26.97 1.08 11.32
C THR A 256 27.39 2.32 12.07
N ASP A 257 27.22 3.48 11.45
CA ASP A 257 27.58 4.78 12.00
C ASP A 257 26.37 5.46 12.64
N MET A 258 26.59 6.12 13.78
CA MET A 258 25.52 6.78 14.54
C MET A 258 25.03 8.03 13.84
N ASP A 259 25.92 8.83 13.28
CA ASP A 259 25.55 10.09 12.62
C ASP A 259 24.73 9.79 11.36
N GLU A 260 25.15 8.76 10.59
CA GLU A 260 24.41 8.28 9.43
C GLU A 260 23.02 7.77 9.81
N LEU A 261 22.87 7.01 10.90
CA LEU A 261 21.59 6.53 11.39
C LEU A 261 20.68 7.68 11.84
N SER A 262 21.24 8.65 12.57
CA SER A 262 20.55 9.86 13.03
C SER A 262 20.03 10.69 11.85
N GLU A 263 20.84 10.89 10.82
CA GLU A 263 20.45 11.61 9.61
C GLU A 263 19.23 10.93 8.93
N GLN A 264 19.21 9.60 8.84
CA GLN A 264 18.09 8.89 8.27
C GLN A 264 16.82 9.00 9.12
N ILE A 265 16.96 8.86 10.44
CA ILE A 265 15.83 9.00 11.38
C ILE A 265 15.28 10.43 11.33
N ALA A 266 16.13 11.46 11.25
CA ALA A 266 15.71 12.85 11.08
C ALA A 266 14.89 13.05 9.78
N ASN A 267 15.29 12.43 8.67
CA ASN A 267 14.55 12.47 7.42
C ASN A 267 13.18 11.76 7.53
N PHE A 268 13.10 10.63 8.25
CA PHE A 268 11.83 9.94 8.49
C PHE A 268 10.91 10.76 9.40
N ALA A 269 11.46 11.38 10.44
CA ALA A 269 10.76 12.25 11.38
C ALA A 269 10.18 13.49 10.66
N SER A 270 10.97 14.12 9.79
CA SER A 270 10.53 15.23 8.93
C SER A 270 9.34 14.83 8.04
N SER A 271 9.44 13.67 7.39
CA SER A 271 8.37 13.15 6.54
C SER A 271 7.12 12.76 7.33
N MET A 272 7.25 12.33 8.58
CA MET A 272 6.14 12.06 9.48
C MET A 272 5.43 13.35 9.89
N ALA A 273 6.20 14.39 10.29
CA ALA A 273 5.67 15.70 10.65
C ALA A 273 4.87 16.33 9.49
N GLU A 274 5.40 16.26 8.26
CA GLU A 274 4.69 16.71 7.05
C GLU A 274 3.34 16.00 6.88
N LYS A 275 3.29 14.67 7.05
CA LYS A 275 2.04 13.89 6.93
C LYS A 275 1.04 14.20 8.04
N LEU A 276 1.48 14.47 9.27
CA LEU A 276 0.64 14.93 10.36
C LEU A 276 -0.04 16.25 10.00
N ARG A 277 0.73 17.23 9.52
CA ARG A 277 0.19 18.54 9.09
C ARG A 277 -0.77 18.42 7.90
N GLN A 278 -0.47 17.56 6.91
CA GLN A 278 -1.36 17.32 5.78
C GLN A 278 -2.75 16.84 6.17
N GLN A 279 -2.88 16.08 7.26
CA GLN A 279 -4.18 15.66 7.79
C GLN A 279 -4.67 16.52 8.97
N ARG A 280 -4.02 17.66 9.27
CA ARG A 280 -4.35 18.58 10.37
C ARG A 280 -4.40 17.86 11.72
N SER A 281 -3.37 17.08 11.99
CA SER A 281 -3.26 16.29 13.22
C SER A 281 -1.91 16.50 13.91
N VAL A 282 -1.86 16.12 15.17
CA VAL A 282 -0.67 16.14 16.02
C VAL A 282 -0.44 14.77 16.63
N ALA A 283 0.80 14.45 16.96
CA ALA A 283 1.16 13.23 17.66
C ALA A 283 1.38 13.50 19.14
N CYS A 284 0.77 12.68 20.01
CA CYS A 284 1.05 12.66 21.45
C CYS A 284 2.27 11.79 21.76
N GLU A 285 2.55 10.79 20.92
CA GLU A 285 3.62 9.83 21.09
C GLU A 285 4.30 9.49 19.74
N MET A 286 5.58 9.18 19.84
CA MET A 286 6.37 8.70 18.71
C MET A 286 7.27 7.54 19.15
N ALA A 287 7.21 6.42 18.47
CA ALA A 287 8.18 5.36 18.60
C ALA A 287 9.26 5.48 17.53
N VAL A 288 10.52 5.41 17.94
CA VAL A 288 11.70 5.32 17.04
C VAL A 288 12.25 3.92 17.12
N PHE A 289 12.48 3.28 15.98
CA PHE A 289 12.99 1.92 15.95
C PHE A 289 14.10 1.72 14.93
N ALA A 290 15.01 0.81 15.24
CA ALA A 290 16.01 0.32 14.30
C ALA A 290 16.35 -1.15 14.59
N TYR A 291 16.63 -1.94 13.53
CA TYR A 291 16.99 -3.34 13.67
C TYR A 291 17.93 -3.84 12.58
N THR A 292 18.67 -4.89 12.91
CA THR A 292 19.62 -5.58 12.06
C THR A 292 18.92 -6.50 11.05
N ASN A 293 19.70 -7.10 10.16
CA ASN A 293 19.18 -7.99 9.12
C ASN A 293 18.90 -9.40 9.67
N ARG A 294 17.64 -9.71 9.91
CA ARG A 294 17.18 -11.00 10.45
C ARG A 294 17.48 -12.24 9.58
N PHE A 295 17.93 -12.01 8.34
CA PHE A 295 18.28 -13.11 7.42
C PHE A 295 19.79 -13.46 7.44
N LYS A 296 20.57 -12.79 8.30
CA LYS A 296 21.98 -13.05 8.49
C LYS A 296 22.19 -13.70 9.87
N ASP A 297 21.99 -15.01 9.93
CA ASP A 297 22.02 -15.77 11.18
C ASP A 297 23.41 -15.77 11.85
N ASN A 298 24.48 -15.50 11.09
CA ASN A 298 25.86 -15.48 11.59
C ASN A 298 26.32 -14.09 12.08
N GLU A 299 25.49 -13.07 12.00
CA GLU A 299 25.79 -11.72 12.46
C GLU A 299 25.04 -11.40 13.76
N PRO A 300 25.60 -10.59 14.67
CA PRO A 300 24.92 -10.22 15.90
C PRO A 300 23.64 -9.46 15.60
N GLN A 301 22.54 -9.85 16.28
CA GLN A 301 21.22 -9.30 16.06
C GLN A 301 20.81 -8.36 17.18
N THR A 302 20.22 -7.21 16.81
CA THR A 302 19.60 -6.29 17.75
C THR A 302 18.28 -5.71 17.20
N TYR A 303 17.39 -5.39 18.12
CA TYR A 303 16.19 -4.61 17.86
C TYR A 303 16.13 -3.50 18.93
N GLY A 304 16.27 -2.26 18.50
CA GLY A 304 16.09 -1.08 19.34
C GLY A 304 14.72 -0.45 19.08
N ASN A 305 14.06 -0.04 20.17
CA ASN A 305 12.83 0.73 20.14
C ASN A 305 12.84 1.70 21.32
N SER A 306 12.66 2.98 21.07
CA SER A 306 12.52 4.03 22.09
C SER A 306 11.19 4.75 21.87
N LEU A 307 10.42 4.94 22.93
CA LEU A 307 9.14 5.63 22.92
C LEU A 307 9.34 7.05 23.48
N VAL A 308 8.92 8.01 22.69
CA VAL A 308 8.93 9.44 23.05
C VAL A 308 7.50 9.86 23.34
N HIS A 309 7.27 10.44 24.50
CA HIS A 309 6.02 11.13 24.85
C HIS A 309 6.26 12.64 24.70
N PHE A 310 5.41 13.31 23.94
CA PHE A 310 5.47 14.76 23.83
C PHE A 310 4.71 15.40 24.99
N GLU A 311 5.33 16.34 25.68
CA GLU A 311 4.66 17.11 26.75
C GLU A 311 3.45 17.87 26.21
N GLN A 312 3.57 18.42 25.02
CA GLN A 312 2.48 18.98 24.21
C GLN A 312 2.39 18.20 22.91
N PRO A 313 1.18 17.74 22.50
CA PRO A 313 0.99 17.10 21.19
C PRO A 313 1.54 17.99 20.07
N SER A 314 2.34 17.42 19.17
CA SER A 314 3.08 18.24 18.20
C SER A 314 3.04 17.66 16.77
N ASN A 315 3.06 18.57 15.80
CA ASN A 315 3.39 18.31 14.39
C ASN A 315 4.54 19.21 13.91
N ASP A 316 5.17 19.95 14.84
CA ASP A 316 6.31 20.78 14.53
C ASP A 316 7.52 19.94 14.13
N GLN A 317 8.06 20.23 12.96
CA GLN A 317 9.15 19.46 12.37
C GLN A 317 10.42 19.46 13.23
N ARG A 318 10.74 20.56 13.90
CA ARG A 318 11.97 20.72 14.71
C ARG A 318 11.87 19.88 15.98
N THR A 319 10.74 19.98 16.68
CA THR A 319 10.44 19.22 17.89
C THR A 319 10.48 17.72 17.62
N ILE A 320 9.79 17.28 16.56
CA ILE A 320 9.73 15.87 16.18
C ILE A 320 11.11 15.33 15.77
N ILE A 321 11.90 16.09 14.99
CA ILE A 321 13.25 15.69 14.59
C ILE A 321 14.19 15.64 15.80
N ALA A 322 14.20 16.66 16.66
CA ALA A 322 15.07 16.68 17.83
C ALA A 322 14.81 15.48 18.75
N SER A 323 13.53 15.20 19.03
CA SER A 323 13.12 14.06 19.85
C SER A 323 13.46 12.72 19.20
N ALA A 324 13.29 12.60 17.86
CA ALA A 324 13.62 11.39 17.13
C ALA A 324 15.13 11.10 17.12
N VAL A 325 15.97 12.13 16.97
CA VAL A 325 17.42 12.00 17.02
C VAL A 325 17.88 11.63 18.42
N ALA A 326 17.33 12.25 19.47
CA ALA A 326 17.64 11.86 20.87
C ALA A 326 17.31 10.39 21.13
N ALA A 327 16.13 9.93 20.72
CA ALA A 327 15.73 8.54 20.82
C ALA A 327 16.61 7.59 19.98
N ALA A 328 17.12 8.04 18.84
CA ALA A 328 18.06 7.28 18.03
C ALA A 328 19.39 7.03 18.76
N HIS A 329 19.89 8.02 19.52
CA HIS A 329 21.08 7.86 20.35
C HIS A 329 20.88 6.82 21.46
N GLU A 330 19.70 6.76 22.06
CA GLU A 330 19.40 5.76 23.11
C GLU A 330 19.35 4.33 22.59
N LEU A 331 18.79 4.12 21.38
CA LEU A 331 18.62 2.79 20.80
C LEU A 331 19.87 2.28 20.06
N TYR A 332 20.81 3.18 19.71
CA TYR A 332 22.01 2.81 18.98
C TYR A 332 22.96 1.95 19.82
N LYS A 333 23.48 0.91 19.20
CA LYS A 333 24.53 0.06 19.77
C LYS A 333 25.69 -0.06 18.80
N LYS A 334 26.87 0.33 19.24
CA LYS A 334 28.09 0.21 18.44
C LYS A 334 28.41 -1.24 18.09
N GLY A 335 28.83 -1.49 16.87
CA GLY A 335 29.19 -2.83 16.39
C GLY A 335 28.04 -3.62 15.71
N TYR A 336 26.85 -3.01 15.61
CA TYR A 336 25.73 -3.60 14.89
C TYR A 336 25.49 -2.91 13.55
N GLY A 337 25.10 -3.69 12.52
CA GLY A 337 24.72 -3.18 11.22
C GLY A 337 23.18 -3.07 11.10
N TYR A 338 22.65 -1.84 11.15
CA TYR A 338 21.21 -1.60 11.06
C TYR A 338 20.72 -1.75 9.63
N LYS A 339 19.78 -2.65 9.42
CA LYS A 339 19.17 -2.93 8.11
C LYS A 339 17.92 -2.12 7.85
N LYS A 340 17.17 -1.78 8.91
CA LYS A 340 15.96 -0.97 8.80
C LYS A 340 15.82 -0.07 10.01
N ALA A 341 15.36 1.16 9.76
CA ALA A 341 14.96 2.10 10.78
C ALA A 341 13.69 2.85 10.39
N GLY A 342 13.05 3.48 11.36
CA GLY A 342 11.86 4.28 11.13
C GLY A 342 11.31 4.93 12.38
N VAL A 343 10.30 5.76 12.16
CA VAL A 343 9.51 6.42 13.20
C VAL A 343 8.04 6.09 13.01
N VAL A 344 7.30 6.00 14.11
CA VAL A 344 5.86 5.75 14.12
C VAL A 344 5.20 6.74 15.07
N ALA A 345 4.35 7.63 14.55
CA ALA A 345 3.44 8.41 15.36
C ALA A 345 2.26 7.54 15.78
N THR A 346 1.99 7.50 17.06
CA THR A 346 0.84 6.84 17.71
C THR A 346 0.08 7.85 18.54
N HIS A 347 -1.14 7.52 18.96
CA HIS A 347 -2.02 8.46 19.68
C HIS A 347 -2.09 9.82 18.96
N ILE A 348 -2.50 9.75 17.67
CA ILE A 348 -2.73 10.93 16.84
C ILE A 348 -4.09 11.50 17.18
N MET A 349 -4.17 12.82 17.37
CA MET A 349 -5.40 13.58 17.58
C MET A 349 -5.51 14.72 16.59
N GLN A 350 -6.71 15.28 16.40
CA GLN A 350 -6.91 16.44 15.57
C GLN A 350 -6.27 17.67 16.21
N GLU A 351 -5.68 18.54 15.38
CA GLU A 351 -5.04 19.77 15.86
C GLU A 351 -6.03 20.68 16.62
N SER A 352 -7.30 20.66 16.22
CA SER A 352 -8.38 21.41 16.87
C SER A 352 -8.78 20.87 18.26
N GLU A 353 -8.36 19.67 18.63
CA GLU A 353 -8.65 19.05 19.92
C GLU A 353 -7.55 19.29 20.95
N VAL A 354 -6.44 19.92 20.55
CA VAL A 354 -5.31 20.20 21.46
C VAL A 354 -5.73 21.26 22.49
N VAL A 355 -5.60 20.90 23.76
CA VAL A 355 -5.79 21.85 24.87
C VAL A 355 -4.45 22.52 25.14
N HIS A 356 -4.35 23.81 24.83
CA HIS A 356 -3.16 24.60 25.10
C HIS A 356 -3.01 24.88 26.61
N SER A 357 -1.78 24.82 27.10
CA SER A 357 -1.48 25.17 28.48
C SER A 357 -1.62 26.70 28.67
N LEU A 358 -2.16 27.12 29.81
CA LEU A 358 -2.21 28.54 30.21
C LEU A 358 -0.80 29.16 30.38
N PHE A 359 0.22 28.35 30.50
CA PHE A 359 1.63 28.77 30.66
C PHE A 359 2.43 28.68 29.33
N GLU A 360 1.76 28.37 28.23
CA GLU A 360 2.41 28.32 26.92
C GLU A 360 2.67 29.73 26.40
N ASP A 361 3.88 29.94 25.88
CA ASP A 361 4.21 31.19 25.18
C ASP A 361 3.54 31.19 23.80
N SER A 362 2.37 31.80 23.73
CA SER A 362 1.57 31.89 22.51
C SER A 362 2.34 32.56 21.35
N GLN A 363 3.25 33.51 21.63
CA GLN A 363 4.03 34.19 20.59
C GLN A 363 5.11 33.26 20.03
N ALA A 364 5.73 32.41 20.87
CA ALA A 364 6.67 31.40 20.43
C ALA A 364 5.96 30.35 19.56
N ALA A 365 4.80 29.84 19.98
CA ALA A 365 3.98 28.90 19.22
C ALA A 365 3.54 29.44 17.85
N GLU A 366 3.07 30.68 17.79
CA GLU A 366 2.72 31.36 16.51
C GLU A 366 3.92 31.54 15.59
N ARG A 367 5.09 31.89 16.14
CA ARG A 367 6.32 32.02 15.37
C ARG A 367 6.74 30.68 14.77
N GLU A 368 6.65 29.61 15.55
CA GLU A 368 6.96 28.25 15.12
C GLU A 368 6.04 27.78 14.00
N HIS A 369 4.75 28.01 14.14
CA HIS A 369 3.76 27.71 13.10
C HIS A 369 4.05 28.47 11.80
N ARG A 370 4.38 29.76 11.85
CA ARG A 370 4.74 30.55 10.67
C ARG A 370 5.98 30.04 9.97
N ILE A 371 7.02 29.65 10.71
CA ILE A 371 8.25 29.07 10.13
C ILE A 371 7.94 27.76 9.43
N THR A 372 7.20 26.87 10.09
CA THR A 372 6.85 25.55 9.54
C THR A 372 5.98 25.69 8.29
N SER A 373 4.99 26.61 8.30
CA SER A 373 4.14 26.88 7.14
C SER A 373 4.95 27.44 5.96
N ALA A 374 5.92 28.32 6.21
CA ALA A 374 6.81 28.84 5.17
C ALA A 374 7.70 27.74 4.56
N LEU A 375 8.25 26.83 5.39
CA LEU A 375 9.01 25.67 4.92
C LEU A 375 8.17 24.74 4.05
N ASP A 376 6.94 24.46 4.47
CA ASP A 376 6.01 23.61 3.71
C ASP A 376 5.63 24.27 2.37
N ALA A 377 5.38 25.58 2.35
CA ALA A 377 5.09 26.32 1.13
C ALA A 377 6.26 26.28 0.12
N ILE A 378 7.49 26.51 0.59
CA ILE A 378 8.70 26.42 -0.25
C ILE A 378 8.87 25.00 -0.81
N ASN A 379 8.79 24.00 0.05
CA ASN A 379 8.95 22.60 -0.36
C ASN A 379 7.79 22.11 -1.26
N GLY A 380 6.59 22.65 -1.09
CA GLY A 380 5.45 22.39 -1.97
C GLY A 380 5.61 22.99 -3.35
N THR A 381 6.16 24.21 -3.45
CA THR A 381 6.31 24.96 -4.71
C THR A 381 7.55 24.50 -5.50
N PHE A 382 8.70 24.35 -4.84
CA PHE A 382 9.98 24.10 -5.49
C PHE A 382 10.45 22.64 -5.42
N GLY A 383 9.61 21.78 -4.83
CA GLY A 383 9.93 20.37 -4.69
C GLY A 383 10.41 19.99 -3.28
N ARG A 384 10.11 18.74 -2.93
CA ARG A 384 10.36 18.17 -1.61
C ARG A 384 11.84 18.21 -1.24
N GLY A 385 12.16 18.77 -0.07
CA GLY A 385 13.54 18.86 0.42
C GLY A 385 14.37 19.99 -0.19
N THR A 386 13.74 20.99 -0.82
CA THR A 386 14.40 22.25 -1.23
C THR A 386 14.99 22.94 -0.02
N VAL A 387 14.22 23.03 1.07
CA VAL A 387 14.71 23.50 2.37
C VAL A 387 14.63 22.36 3.37
N LYS A 388 15.72 22.11 4.09
CA LYS A 388 15.85 21.05 5.11
C LYS A 388 16.43 21.63 6.40
N LEU A 389 16.14 20.99 7.52
CA LEU A 389 16.85 21.25 8.76
C LEU A 389 18.23 20.57 8.72
N ALA A 390 19.23 21.17 9.38
CA ALA A 390 20.61 20.67 9.37
C ALA A 390 20.73 19.19 9.82
N ALA A 391 19.92 18.76 10.78
CA ALA A 391 19.87 17.37 11.26
C ALA A 391 19.51 16.35 10.16
N GLN A 392 18.87 16.78 9.06
CA GLN A 392 18.53 15.91 7.93
C GLN A 392 19.72 15.64 7.00
N GLY A 393 20.85 16.29 7.21
CA GLY A 393 22.10 16.10 6.50
C GLY A 393 22.02 16.40 5.01
N SER A 394 23.04 15.94 4.29
CA SER A 394 23.18 16.20 2.84
C SER A 394 22.42 15.23 1.94
N GLY A 395 21.67 14.29 2.49
CA GLY A 395 20.93 13.27 1.73
C GLY A 395 21.83 12.23 1.06
N ARG A 396 22.94 11.87 1.68
CA ARG A 396 23.97 10.96 1.14
C ARG A 396 23.48 9.53 0.90
N ILE A 397 22.44 9.07 1.59
CA ILE A 397 21.92 7.72 1.39
C ILE A 397 20.81 7.74 0.35
N LYS A 398 21.16 7.44 -0.88
CA LYS A 398 20.20 7.24 -1.97
C LYS A 398 19.61 5.84 -1.87
N SER A 399 18.29 5.71 -2.06
CA SER A 399 17.69 4.42 -2.34
C SER A 399 18.18 3.95 -3.72
N SER A 400 18.54 2.66 -3.83
CA SER A 400 18.82 2.07 -5.15
C SER A 400 17.51 2.00 -5.94
N SER A 401 17.50 2.69 -7.10
CA SER A 401 16.36 2.74 -8.04
C SER A 401 16.88 2.96 -9.46
N GLU A 402 17.95 2.24 -9.82
CA GLU A 402 18.68 2.45 -11.07
C GLU A 402 17.89 2.10 -12.33
N LYS A 403 16.81 1.34 -12.19
CA LYS A 403 15.95 0.87 -13.29
C LYS A 403 14.57 1.53 -13.28
N GLN A 404 14.46 2.71 -12.65
CA GLN A 404 13.20 3.44 -12.61
C GLN A 404 12.89 3.99 -14.00
N SER A 405 11.64 3.81 -14.43
CA SER A 405 11.14 4.43 -15.65
C SER A 405 11.02 5.95 -15.49
N PRO A 406 11.03 6.72 -16.60
CA PRO A 406 10.73 8.14 -16.57
C PRO A 406 9.37 8.46 -15.90
N HIS A 407 9.23 9.67 -15.41
CA HIS A 407 7.98 10.13 -14.79
C HIS A 407 7.01 10.66 -15.85
N TYR A 408 6.62 9.79 -16.76
CA TYR A 408 5.84 10.09 -17.99
C TYR A 408 4.60 10.97 -17.78
N THR A 409 3.99 10.93 -16.61
CA THR A 409 2.72 11.62 -16.34
C THR A 409 2.87 12.76 -15.32
N THR A 410 4.03 12.90 -14.69
CA THR A 410 4.24 13.85 -13.59
C THR A 410 5.40 14.83 -13.80
N LEU A 411 6.25 14.63 -14.84
CA LEU A 411 7.33 15.53 -15.24
C LEU A 411 7.28 15.80 -16.75
N TRP A 412 7.22 17.07 -17.15
CA TRP A 412 7.18 17.47 -18.55
C TRP A 412 8.41 17.03 -19.36
N ASP A 413 9.58 17.09 -18.75
CA ASP A 413 10.84 16.72 -19.41
C ASP A 413 10.97 15.22 -19.71
N ASP A 414 10.20 14.40 -18.97
CA ASP A 414 10.16 12.94 -19.08
C ASP A 414 9.07 12.43 -20.05
N LEU A 415 8.33 13.35 -20.71
CA LEU A 415 7.32 12.95 -21.71
C LEU A 415 7.97 12.21 -22.89
N PRO A 416 7.33 11.14 -23.40
CA PRO A 416 7.83 10.42 -24.56
C PRO A 416 7.93 11.34 -25.80
N LYS A 417 9.11 11.45 -26.36
CA LYS A 417 9.32 12.22 -27.60
C LYS A 417 8.95 11.36 -28.79
N VAL A 418 7.97 11.79 -29.55
CA VAL A 418 7.50 11.12 -30.77
C VAL A 418 8.08 11.83 -31.98
N SER A 419 8.77 11.10 -32.84
CA SER A 419 9.17 11.61 -34.15
C SER A 419 8.00 11.49 -35.13
N VAL A 420 7.53 12.62 -35.63
CA VAL A 420 6.58 12.65 -36.73
C VAL A 420 7.42 12.47 -38.00
N LYS A 421 7.27 11.33 -38.70
CA LYS A 421 7.85 11.09 -40.01
C LYS A 421 6.89 11.55 -41.08
#